data_d6f88694dd0ef7021d109da10775a790
#
_entry.id   d6f88694dd0ef7021d109da10775a790
#
_cell.length_a   1.000
_cell.length_b   1.000
_cell.length_c   1.000
_cell.angle_alpha   90.00
_cell.angle_beta   90.00
_cell.angle_gamma   90.00
#
_symmetry.space_group_name_H-M   'P 1'
#
loop_
_entity.id
_entity.type
_entity.pdbx_description
1 polymer ?
#
loop_
_entity_poly.entity_id
_entity_poly.type
_entity_poly.pdbx_seq_one_letter_code
_entity_poly.pdbx_strand_id
1 'polypeptide(L)'
;MSIILGLNCLHSDTAACLVKDNKLLFAIEEERINREKHTSKFPLLSIKECLKQTNIRENEITHIALNTQPKSNLLEKINFLVKNFNFKNNLTKRLNAKIKIENILRNELNLNGKVKFVFVEHHLAHISSAYYASNFKDAIGLSIDGSGDFASLMVAECSKGSIKVLKKIFFPDSLGIFYHAMTQFLGFKNFGDEYKLMGLAPYGKPIYFDKIIDNLFQNSKNFFKLDLKYFNHHKINFNYSYSNGKKIPNIYSHSLKKLFRNEIKNNSFIFKKNFAASVQKVYELYFHKILKNIRINENKKLSFRWWVGIKLFCK
;
A
#
# COMPACT_ATOMS: atom_id res chain seq x y z
N MET A 1 4.81 25.18 19.86
CA MET A 1 5.51 23.88 19.92
C MET A 1 4.51 22.80 19.53
N SER A 2 4.79 22.03 18.50
CA SER A 2 3.92 20.98 17.99
C SER A 2 4.60 19.61 18.20
N ILE A 3 3.92 18.72 18.91
CA ILE A 3 4.37 17.33 19.12
C ILE A 3 3.31 16.43 18.51
N ILE A 4 3.70 15.68 17.47
CA ILE A 4 2.80 14.85 16.67
C ILE A 4 3.20 13.38 16.84
N LEU A 5 2.25 12.56 17.31
CA LEU A 5 2.36 11.11 17.29
C LEU A 5 1.76 10.61 15.97
N GLY A 6 2.60 10.10 15.08
CA GLY A 6 2.17 9.49 13.81
C GLY A 6 1.97 7.98 13.99
N LEU A 7 0.85 7.46 13.51
CA LEU A 7 0.49 6.05 13.65
C LEU A 7 0.15 5.40 12.31
N ASN A 8 0.76 4.25 12.08
CA ASN A 8 0.36 3.27 11.08
C ASN A 8 -0.37 2.13 11.80
N CYS A 9 -1.69 2.05 11.63
CA CYS A 9 -2.51 1.05 12.32
C CYS A 9 -3.74 0.64 11.49
N LEU A 10 -4.45 -0.41 11.93
CA LEU A 10 -5.59 -1.03 11.24
C LEU A 10 -5.24 -1.87 10.00
N HIS A 11 -4.01 -2.10 9.72
CA HIS A 11 -3.51 -3.01 8.70
C HIS A 11 -2.15 -3.57 9.13
N SER A 12 -1.49 -4.38 8.29
CA SER A 12 -0.17 -4.96 8.60
C SER A 12 0.90 -3.89 8.75
N ASP A 13 2.01 -4.28 9.38
CA ASP A 13 3.20 -3.48 9.58
C ASP A 13 2.90 -2.21 10.40
N THR A 14 2.19 -2.42 11.50
CA THR A 14 1.85 -1.34 12.43
C THR A 14 3.11 -0.69 12.99
N ALA A 15 3.07 0.64 13.14
CA ALA A 15 4.23 1.43 13.52
C ALA A 15 3.81 2.72 14.21
N ALA A 16 4.75 3.33 14.94
CA ALA A 16 4.60 4.66 15.50
C ALA A 16 5.82 5.53 15.19
N CYS A 17 5.62 6.84 15.13
CA CYS A 17 6.70 7.82 15.08
C CYS A 17 6.35 9.08 15.89
N LEU A 18 7.37 9.80 16.36
CA LEU A 18 7.23 11.10 16.97
C LEU A 18 7.93 12.18 16.15
N VAL A 19 7.18 13.24 15.87
CA VAL A 19 7.66 14.44 15.19
C VAL A 19 7.49 15.63 16.11
N LYS A 20 8.51 16.45 16.26
CA LYS A 20 8.49 17.69 17.04
C LYS A 20 8.98 18.84 16.19
N ASP A 21 8.15 19.88 16.06
CA ASP A 21 8.47 21.08 15.29
C ASP A 21 9.10 20.78 13.92
N ASN A 22 8.42 19.93 13.14
CA ASN A 22 8.78 19.45 11.80
C ASN A 22 10.03 18.53 11.73
N LYS A 23 10.58 18.09 12.87
CA LYS A 23 11.69 17.14 12.89
C LYS A 23 11.22 15.77 13.36
N LEU A 24 11.51 14.74 12.57
CA LEU A 24 11.33 13.35 13.00
C LEU A 24 12.33 13.05 14.11
N LEU A 25 11.85 12.72 15.28
CA LEU A 25 12.68 12.37 16.43
C LEU A 25 12.97 10.87 16.48
N PHE A 26 11.94 10.06 16.34
CA PHE A 26 12.06 8.60 16.40
C PHE A 26 10.91 7.92 15.66
N ALA A 27 11.16 6.73 15.11
CA ALA A 27 10.16 5.89 14.46
C ALA A 27 10.53 4.41 14.61
N ILE A 28 9.53 3.56 14.86
CA ILE A 28 9.73 2.12 15.00
C ILE A 28 8.47 1.34 14.60
N GLU A 29 8.68 0.18 14.00
CA GLU A 29 7.61 -0.79 13.71
C GLU A 29 7.36 -1.69 14.93
N GLU A 30 6.10 -2.05 15.16
CA GLU A 30 5.67 -2.89 16.28
C GLU A 30 6.35 -4.28 16.22
N GLU A 31 6.58 -4.82 15.03
CA GLU A 31 7.27 -6.11 14.83
C GLU A 31 8.72 -6.13 15.32
N ARG A 32 9.37 -4.97 15.41
CA ARG A 32 10.75 -4.87 15.94
C ARG A 32 10.80 -5.16 17.41
N ILE A 33 9.70 -4.91 18.13
CA ILE A 33 9.58 -5.08 19.58
C ILE A 33 8.92 -6.44 19.88
N ASN A 34 7.74 -6.70 19.30
CA ASN A 34 6.98 -7.92 19.59
C ASN A 34 7.45 -9.17 18.85
N ARG A 35 8.36 -9.03 17.86
CA ARG A 35 8.92 -10.10 17.02
C ARG A 35 7.90 -10.86 16.17
N GLU A 36 6.72 -10.29 15.95
CA GLU A 36 5.68 -10.84 15.08
C GLU A 36 5.73 -10.15 13.72
N LYS A 37 6.28 -10.80 12.70
CA LYS A 37 6.34 -10.26 11.34
C LYS A 37 4.95 -9.90 10.81
N HIS A 38 4.88 -8.74 10.15
CA HIS A 38 3.66 -8.21 9.55
C HIS A 38 2.49 -8.11 10.55
N THR A 39 2.80 -7.81 11.81
CA THR A 39 1.78 -7.67 12.85
C THR A 39 0.77 -6.59 12.49
N SER A 40 -0.50 -6.85 12.79
CA SER A 40 -1.60 -5.87 12.68
C SER A 40 -2.18 -5.49 14.06
N LYS A 41 -1.49 -5.89 15.13
CA LYS A 41 -1.84 -5.47 16.49
C LYS A 41 -1.74 -3.94 16.59
N PHE A 42 -2.50 -3.38 17.51
CA PHE A 42 -2.39 -1.95 17.78
C PHE A 42 -0.96 -1.61 18.24
N PRO A 43 -0.29 -0.55 17.72
CA PRO A 43 1.14 -0.31 17.90
C PRO A 43 1.47 0.30 19.27
N LEU A 44 1.01 -0.30 20.36
CA LEU A 44 1.16 0.23 21.71
C LEU A 44 2.62 0.19 22.20
N LEU A 45 3.34 -0.89 21.87
CA LEU A 45 4.75 -1.01 22.24
C LEU A 45 5.60 0.02 21.48
N SER A 46 5.32 0.21 20.20
CA SER A 46 5.98 1.23 19.37
C SER A 46 5.72 2.64 19.89
N ILE A 47 4.50 2.94 20.34
CA ILE A 47 4.18 4.24 20.96
C ILE A 47 5.00 4.44 22.23
N LYS A 48 4.97 3.47 23.14
CA LYS A 48 5.74 3.53 24.39
C LYS A 48 7.23 3.68 24.15
N GLU A 49 7.78 2.97 23.16
CA GLU A 49 9.19 3.08 22.81
C GLU A 49 9.53 4.46 22.21
N CYS A 50 8.67 5.02 21.35
CA CYS A 50 8.84 6.37 20.82
C CYS A 50 8.89 7.41 21.94
N LEU A 51 7.98 7.36 22.90
CA LEU A 51 7.94 8.26 24.05
C LEU A 51 9.20 8.14 24.91
N LYS A 52 9.61 6.90 25.21
CA LYS A 52 10.81 6.59 25.98
C LYS A 52 12.08 7.16 25.33
N GLN A 53 12.30 6.88 24.04
CA GLN A 53 13.50 7.29 23.31
C GLN A 53 13.61 8.81 23.12
N THR A 54 12.48 9.50 23.13
CA THR A 54 12.44 10.96 22.93
C THR A 54 12.31 11.75 24.25
N ASN A 55 12.12 11.08 25.40
CA ASN A 55 11.81 11.68 26.70
C ASN A 55 10.61 12.63 26.66
N ILE A 56 9.64 12.36 25.77
CA ILE A 56 8.39 13.11 25.66
C ILE A 56 7.32 12.41 26.49
N ARG A 57 6.58 13.17 27.29
CA ARG A 57 5.45 12.65 28.08
C ARG A 57 4.17 12.62 27.25
N GLU A 58 3.28 11.68 27.52
CA GLU A 58 2.02 11.48 26.82
C GLU A 58 1.16 12.75 26.77
N ASN A 59 1.11 13.50 27.85
CA ASN A 59 0.34 14.74 27.98
C ASN A 59 0.93 15.94 27.19
N GLU A 60 2.14 15.81 26.65
CA GLU A 60 2.77 16.81 25.79
C GLU A 60 2.38 16.63 24.31
N ILE A 61 1.78 15.49 23.95
CA ILE A 61 1.30 15.23 22.57
C ILE A 61 0.20 16.23 22.24
N THR A 62 0.37 16.96 21.15
CA THR A 62 -0.60 17.95 20.66
C THR A 62 -1.49 17.40 19.56
N HIS A 63 -0.96 16.49 18.72
CA HIS A 63 -1.67 15.90 17.60
C HIS A 63 -1.39 14.41 17.51
N ILE A 64 -2.38 13.65 17.07
CA ILE A 64 -2.23 12.25 16.67
C ILE A 64 -2.64 12.14 15.21
N ALA A 65 -1.69 11.74 14.36
CA ALA A 65 -1.89 11.60 12.92
C ALA A 65 -2.00 10.13 12.53
N LEU A 66 -3.05 9.78 11.78
CA LEU A 66 -3.28 8.42 11.27
C LEU A 66 -3.20 8.44 9.74
N ASN A 67 -2.55 7.43 9.16
CA ASN A 67 -2.37 7.28 7.72
C ASN A 67 -3.57 6.65 7.01
N THR A 68 -4.77 6.98 7.43
CA THR A 68 -6.02 6.57 6.79
C THR A 68 -7.06 7.68 6.89
N GLN A 69 -7.81 7.92 5.82
CA GLN A 69 -8.92 8.88 5.79
C GLN A 69 -10.17 8.16 5.27
N PRO A 70 -11.01 7.62 6.17
CA PRO A 70 -12.18 6.82 5.77
C PRO A 70 -13.17 7.54 4.84
N LYS A 71 -13.24 8.87 4.91
CA LYS A 71 -14.13 9.68 4.06
C LYS A 71 -13.51 10.06 2.71
N SER A 72 -12.21 9.76 2.46
CA SER A 72 -11.61 10.06 1.16
C SER A 72 -12.21 9.20 0.05
N ASN A 73 -12.19 9.70 -1.18
CA ASN A 73 -12.63 9.00 -2.40
C ASN A 73 -14.05 8.41 -2.28
N LEU A 74 -14.97 9.19 -1.68
CA LEU A 74 -16.31 8.70 -1.32
C LEU A 74 -17.16 8.39 -2.57
N LEU A 75 -17.07 9.22 -3.60
CA LEU A 75 -17.81 9.02 -4.85
C LEU A 75 -17.42 7.70 -5.53
N GLU A 76 -16.13 7.41 -5.61
CA GLU A 76 -15.61 6.19 -6.21
C GLU A 76 -16.01 4.96 -5.39
N LYS A 77 -16.02 5.08 -4.06
CA LYS A 77 -16.52 4.02 -3.17
C LYS A 77 -18.00 3.74 -3.41
N ILE A 78 -18.82 4.77 -3.51
CA ILE A 78 -20.27 4.64 -3.76
C ILE A 78 -20.49 4.02 -5.14
N ASN A 79 -19.84 4.52 -6.19
CA ASN A 79 -19.95 4.00 -7.54
C ASN A 79 -19.57 2.51 -7.63
N PHE A 80 -18.55 2.10 -6.88
CA PHE A 80 -18.16 0.70 -6.79
C PHE A 80 -19.19 -0.14 -6.04
N LEU A 81 -19.73 0.37 -4.93
CA LEU A 81 -20.72 -0.33 -4.10
C LEU A 81 -22.05 -0.53 -4.82
N VAL A 82 -22.47 0.43 -5.64
CA VAL A 82 -23.68 0.31 -6.48
C VAL A 82 -23.54 -0.85 -7.45
N LYS A 83 -22.35 -1.04 -8.01
CA LYS A 83 -22.05 -2.14 -8.95
C LYS A 83 -21.77 -3.49 -8.27
N ASN A 84 -21.41 -3.49 -6.97
CA ASN A 84 -20.94 -4.66 -6.23
C ASN A 84 -21.62 -4.74 -4.85
N PHE A 85 -22.89 -5.08 -4.81
CA PHE A 85 -23.78 -5.04 -3.62
C PHE A 85 -23.23 -5.80 -2.39
N ASN A 86 -22.45 -6.86 -2.60
CA ASN A 86 -21.87 -7.68 -1.52
C ASN A 86 -20.75 -7.00 -0.72
N PHE A 87 -20.32 -5.79 -1.12
CA PHE A 87 -19.21 -5.07 -0.49
C PHE A 87 -19.63 -4.07 0.60
N LYS A 88 -20.95 -3.93 0.89
CA LYS A 88 -21.49 -2.92 1.82
C LYS A 88 -20.96 -2.99 3.25
N ASN A 89 -20.70 -4.20 3.76
CA ASN A 89 -20.37 -4.41 5.19
C ASN A 89 -18.98 -3.88 5.61
N ASN A 90 -18.12 -3.51 4.68
CA ASN A 90 -16.75 -3.06 5.00
C ASN A 90 -16.65 -1.55 5.29
N LEU A 91 -17.55 -0.75 4.71
CA LEU A 91 -17.50 0.71 4.89
C LEU A 91 -17.88 1.11 6.32
N THR A 92 -18.94 0.50 6.87
CA THR A 92 -19.39 0.73 8.24
C THR A 92 -18.36 0.28 9.27
N LYS A 93 -17.70 -0.87 9.06
CA LYS A 93 -16.61 -1.36 9.93
C LYS A 93 -15.42 -0.41 9.98
N ARG A 94 -15.05 0.22 8.86
CA ARG A 94 -13.94 1.18 8.81
C ARG A 94 -14.26 2.51 9.46
N LEU A 95 -15.51 2.97 9.37
CA LEU A 95 -15.96 4.17 10.08
C LEU A 95 -15.94 3.96 11.60
N ASN A 96 -16.43 2.80 12.06
CA ASN A 96 -16.42 2.43 13.48
C ASN A 96 -15.00 2.21 14.02
N ALA A 97 -14.05 1.80 13.17
CA ALA A 97 -12.66 1.64 13.57
C ALA A 97 -12.01 2.97 14.01
N LYS A 98 -12.43 4.11 13.44
CA LYS A 98 -11.96 5.45 13.84
C LYS A 98 -12.29 5.76 15.30
N ILE A 99 -13.56 5.59 15.68
CA ILE A 99 -14.02 5.83 17.06
C ILE A 99 -13.28 4.89 18.02
N LYS A 100 -13.08 3.65 17.58
CA LYS A 100 -12.35 2.66 18.38
C LYS A 100 -10.91 3.04 18.64
N ILE A 101 -10.20 3.63 17.66
CA ILE A 101 -8.81 4.07 17.84
C ILE A 101 -8.72 5.22 18.85
N GLU A 102 -9.56 6.24 18.70
CA GLU A 102 -9.58 7.37 19.64
C GLU A 102 -9.81 6.88 21.08
N ASN A 103 -10.78 5.97 21.27
CA ASN A 103 -11.07 5.40 22.59
C ASN A 103 -9.90 4.57 23.14
N ILE A 104 -9.28 3.73 22.28
CA ILE A 104 -8.11 2.96 22.70
C ILE A 104 -6.99 3.90 23.17
N LEU A 105 -6.66 4.92 22.38
CA LEU A 105 -5.58 5.85 22.70
C LEU A 105 -5.86 6.65 23.96
N ARG A 106 -7.12 7.09 24.18
CA ARG A 106 -7.49 7.81 25.40
C ARG A 106 -7.49 6.92 26.64
N ASN A 107 -7.73 5.62 26.50
CA ASN A 107 -7.70 4.66 27.59
C ASN A 107 -6.27 4.19 27.93
N GLU A 108 -5.42 4.05 26.91
CA GLU A 108 -4.07 3.49 27.07
C GLU A 108 -3.01 4.55 27.35
N LEU A 109 -3.25 5.81 27.02
CA LEU A 109 -2.33 6.93 27.16
C LEU A 109 -2.97 8.05 27.99
N ASN A 110 -2.19 8.65 28.85
CA ASN A 110 -2.61 9.83 29.62
C ASN A 110 -2.55 11.11 28.74
N LEU A 111 -3.41 11.14 27.72
CA LEU A 111 -3.46 12.23 26.76
C LEU A 111 -4.12 13.49 27.34
N ASN A 112 -3.60 14.66 26.96
CA ASN A 112 -4.28 15.91 27.23
C ASN A 112 -5.64 15.92 26.49
N GLY A 113 -6.71 16.37 27.14
CA GLY A 113 -8.05 16.45 26.55
C GLY A 113 -8.14 17.29 25.25
N LYS A 114 -7.17 18.19 25.02
CA LYS A 114 -7.08 19.06 23.82
C LYS A 114 -6.37 18.42 22.62
N VAL A 115 -5.89 17.16 22.72
CA VAL A 115 -5.23 16.45 21.61
C VAL A 115 -6.13 16.39 20.39
N LYS A 116 -5.60 16.80 19.22
CA LYS A 116 -6.29 16.79 17.94
C LYS A 116 -5.96 15.52 17.16
N PHE A 117 -6.98 14.83 16.67
CA PHE A 117 -6.83 13.66 15.77
C PHE A 117 -6.90 14.12 14.32
N VAL A 118 -5.89 13.76 13.53
CA VAL A 118 -5.76 14.11 12.10
C VAL A 118 -5.71 12.82 11.29
N PHE A 119 -6.59 12.72 10.30
CA PHE A 119 -6.67 11.58 9.40
C PHE A 119 -6.12 12.00 8.04
N VAL A 120 -5.05 11.35 7.61
CA VAL A 120 -4.36 11.62 6.35
C VAL A 120 -4.67 10.50 5.36
N GLU A 121 -5.05 10.84 4.13
CA GLU A 121 -5.26 9.83 3.10
C GLU A 121 -4.00 8.98 2.89
N HIS A 122 -4.18 7.68 2.75
CA HIS A 122 -3.12 6.68 2.71
C HIS A 122 -1.99 7.02 1.71
N HIS A 123 -2.34 7.24 0.45
CA HIS A 123 -1.35 7.58 -0.58
C HIS A 123 -0.71 8.95 -0.37
N LEU A 124 -1.46 9.90 0.20
CA LEU A 124 -0.91 11.19 0.57
C LEU A 124 0.11 11.05 1.70
N ALA A 125 -0.14 10.17 2.69
CA ALA A 125 0.82 9.85 3.74
C ALA A 125 2.12 9.25 3.17
N HIS A 126 2.01 8.34 2.17
CA HIS A 126 3.18 7.81 1.48
C HIS A 126 4.00 8.89 0.76
N ILE A 127 3.34 9.74 -0.03
CA ILE A 127 4.02 10.83 -0.75
C ILE A 127 4.65 11.81 0.24
N SER A 128 3.92 12.19 1.30
CA SER A 128 4.41 13.09 2.34
C SER A 128 5.67 12.54 3.00
N SER A 129 5.68 11.26 3.37
CA SER A 129 6.82 10.62 4.02
C SER A 129 8.08 10.59 3.13
N ALA A 130 7.92 10.51 1.81
CA ALA A 130 9.02 10.55 0.86
C ALA A 130 9.48 11.99 0.61
N TYR A 131 8.54 12.90 0.38
CA TYR A 131 8.84 14.29 0.03
C TYR A 131 9.47 15.07 1.19
N TYR A 132 8.82 15.06 2.37
CA TYR A 132 9.32 15.81 3.52
C TYR A 132 10.59 15.23 4.14
N ALA A 133 10.89 13.94 3.91
CA ALA A 133 12.15 13.35 4.30
C ALA A 133 13.27 13.56 3.25
N SER A 134 12.92 14.04 2.06
CA SER A 134 13.89 14.38 1.01
C SER A 134 14.34 15.84 1.13
N ASN A 135 15.48 16.15 0.47
CA ASN A 135 15.95 17.54 0.33
C ASN A 135 15.38 18.23 -0.92
N PHE A 136 14.31 17.69 -1.52
CA PHE A 136 13.73 18.24 -2.74
C PHE A 136 12.83 19.43 -2.44
N LYS A 137 13.09 20.57 -3.09
CA LYS A 137 12.19 21.74 -3.06
C LYS A 137 10.96 21.49 -3.92
N ASP A 138 11.19 20.96 -5.12
CA ASP A 138 10.18 20.62 -6.13
C ASP A 138 10.36 19.17 -6.57
N ALA A 139 9.27 18.41 -6.59
CA ALA A 139 9.27 17.00 -6.97
C ALA A 139 7.91 16.58 -7.52
N ILE A 140 7.90 15.47 -8.25
CA ILE A 140 6.68 14.71 -8.50
C ILE A 140 6.66 13.54 -7.52
N GLY A 141 5.62 13.49 -6.70
CA GLY A 141 5.35 12.38 -5.79
C GLY A 141 4.57 11.29 -6.51
N LEU A 142 5.05 10.05 -6.44
CA LEU A 142 4.37 8.88 -6.97
C LEU A 142 4.23 7.82 -5.86
N SER A 143 3.00 7.37 -5.60
CA SER A 143 2.70 6.27 -4.70
C SER A 143 1.96 5.18 -5.46
N ILE A 144 2.46 3.94 -5.40
CA ILE A 144 1.83 2.75 -5.99
C ILE A 144 1.74 1.69 -4.91
N ASP A 145 0.56 1.13 -4.70
CA ASP A 145 0.28 0.18 -3.64
C ASP A 145 -0.77 -0.86 -4.07
N GLY A 146 -1.08 -1.80 -3.18
CA GLY A 146 -2.20 -2.70 -3.32
C GLY A 146 -3.52 -1.93 -3.31
N SER A 147 -3.85 -1.32 -2.20
CA SER A 147 -4.98 -0.39 -2.05
C SER A 147 -4.96 0.25 -0.67
N GLY A 148 -5.07 1.56 -0.58
CA GLY A 148 -5.29 2.32 0.64
C GLY A 148 -6.32 3.42 0.43
N ASP A 149 -7.30 3.55 1.34
CA ASP A 149 -8.41 4.51 1.24
C ASP A 149 -9.13 4.50 -0.12
N PHE A 150 -9.23 3.30 -0.74
CA PHE A 150 -9.85 3.05 -2.05
C PHE A 150 -9.03 3.55 -3.26
N ALA A 151 -7.84 4.07 -3.09
CA ALA A 151 -6.89 4.34 -4.16
C ALA A 151 -5.82 3.25 -4.22
N SER A 152 -5.20 3.04 -5.36
CA SER A 152 -4.09 2.10 -5.59
C SER A 152 -2.86 2.80 -6.15
N LEU A 153 -3.04 4.02 -6.66
CA LEU A 153 -1.99 4.85 -7.18
C LEU A 153 -2.35 6.32 -6.99
N MET A 154 -1.37 7.13 -6.64
CA MET A 154 -1.48 8.59 -6.61
C MET A 154 -0.24 9.22 -7.23
N VAL A 155 -0.49 10.24 -8.05
CA VAL A 155 0.53 11.17 -8.56
C VAL A 155 0.24 12.54 -7.97
N ALA A 156 1.24 13.21 -7.45
CA ALA A 156 1.12 14.54 -6.91
C ALA A 156 2.32 15.42 -7.29
N GLU A 157 2.07 16.70 -7.40
CA GLU A 157 3.09 17.73 -7.48
C GLU A 157 3.44 18.21 -6.07
N CYS A 158 4.70 18.17 -5.73
CA CYS A 158 5.24 18.62 -4.45
C CYS A 158 6.09 19.86 -4.69
N SER A 159 5.73 20.97 -4.10
CA SER A 159 6.45 22.23 -4.28
C SER A 159 6.26 23.13 -3.06
N LYS A 160 7.34 23.80 -2.64
CA LYS A 160 7.34 24.78 -1.53
C LYS A 160 6.65 24.27 -0.26
N GLY A 161 6.86 22.99 0.07
CA GLY A 161 6.26 22.36 1.25
C GLY A 161 4.76 22.01 1.10
N SER A 162 4.16 22.15 -0.06
CA SER A 162 2.79 21.74 -0.37
C SER A 162 2.75 20.53 -1.30
N ILE A 163 1.65 19.77 -1.22
CA ILE A 163 1.41 18.60 -2.06
C ILE A 163 0.07 18.75 -2.75
N LYS A 164 0.08 18.84 -4.09
CA LYS A 164 -1.11 18.94 -4.92
C LYS A 164 -1.33 17.64 -5.67
N VAL A 165 -2.42 16.93 -5.38
CA VAL A 165 -2.77 15.69 -6.07
C VAL A 165 -3.14 16.00 -7.52
N LEU A 166 -2.49 15.30 -8.46
CA LEU A 166 -2.72 15.45 -9.90
C LEU A 166 -3.59 14.33 -10.46
N LYS A 167 -3.35 13.08 -10.05
CA LYS A 167 -4.06 11.92 -10.58
C LYS A 167 -4.10 10.79 -9.56
N LYS A 168 -5.20 10.01 -9.60
CA LYS A 168 -5.36 8.76 -8.84
C LYS A 168 -5.85 7.65 -9.74
N ILE A 169 -5.51 6.41 -9.37
CA ILE A 169 -6.18 5.19 -9.83
C ILE A 169 -6.85 4.58 -8.60
N PHE A 170 -8.06 4.09 -8.82
CA PHE A 170 -8.89 3.56 -7.75
C PHE A 170 -9.02 2.05 -7.82
N PHE A 171 -9.28 1.45 -6.67
CA PHE A 171 -9.73 0.07 -6.60
C PHE A 171 -10.95 -0.14 -7.51
N PRO A 172 -11.02 -1.25 -8.29
CA PRO A 172 -10.22 -2.46 -8.18
C PRO A 172 -8.95 -2.50 -9.04
N ASP A 173 -8.64 -1.46 -9.82
CA ASP A 173 -7.43 -1.45 -10.64
C ASP A 173 -6.20 -1.18 -9.77
N SER A 174 -5.25 -2.11 -9.74
CA SER A 174 -4.04 -2.00 -8.91
C SER A 174 -2.89 -2.84 -9.45
N LEU A 175 -1.73 -2.23 -9.63
CA LEU A 175 -0.49 -2.95 -9.96
C LEU A 175 0.04 -3.76 -8.77
N GLY A 176 -0.16 -3.27 -7.54
CA GLY A 176 0.21 -4.02 -6.35
C GLY A 176 -0.61 -5.30 -6.20
N ILE A 177 -1.93 -5.22 -6.39
CA ILE A 177 -2.81 -6.40 -6.38
C ILE A 177 -2.48 -7.36 -7.54
N PHE A 178 -2.20 -6.84 -8.74
CA PHE A 178 -1.72 -7.67 -9.84
C PHE A 178 -0.49 -8.47 -9.42
N TYR A 179 0.53 -7.80 -8.90
CA TYR A 179 1.77 -8.43 -8.49
C TYR A 179 1.57 -9.46 -7.36
N HIS A 180 0.78 -9.12 -6.35
CA HIS A 180 0.41 -10.02 -5.26
C HIS A 180 -0.34 -11.26 -5.75
N ALA A 181 -1.32 -11.09 -6.65
CA ALA A 181 -2.06 -12.20 -7.24
C ALA A 181 -1.15 -13.19 -7.99
N MET A 182 -0.18 -12.67 -8.75
CA MET A 182 0.80 -13.48 -9.47
C MET A 182 1.77 -14.17 -8.50
N THR A 183 2.14 -13.52 -7.41
CA THR A 183 2.94 -14.11 -6.32
C THR A 183 2.22 -15.30 -5.69
N GLN A 184 0.94 -15.14 -5.36
CA GLN A 184 0.12 -16.24 -4.84
C GLN A 184 -0.05 -17.37 -5.86
N PHE A 185 -0.20 -17.03 -7.15
CA PHE A 185 -0.33 -18.01 -8.22
C PHE A 185 0.91 -18.91 -8.35
N LEU A 186 2.11 -18.37 -8.12
CA LEU A 186 3.35 -19.16 -8.04
C LEU A 186 3.48 -20.03 -6.78
N GLY A 187 2.54 -19.91 -5.84
CA GLY A 187 2.52 -20.69 -4.60
C GLY A 187 3.07 -19.98 -3.37
N PHE A 188 3.50 -18.72 -3.48
CA PHE A 188 3.93 -17.89 -2.36
C PHE A 188 2.69 -17.22 -1.73
N LYS A 189 2.19 -17.77 -0.61
CA LYS A 189 0.84 -17.46 -0.10
C LYS A 189 0.82 -16.52 1.09
N ASN A 190 1.99 -16.18 1.64
CA ASN A 190 2.05 -15.29 2.79
C ASN A 190 2.01 -13.82 2.35
N PHE A 191 1.55 -12.98 3.24
CA PHE A 191 1.65 -11.53 3.07
C PHE A 191 3.13 -11.11 3.00
N GLY A 192 3.47 -10.21 2.09
CA GLY A 192 4.85 -9.76 1.91
C GLY A 192 5.73 -10.72 1.09
N ASP A 193 5.21 -11.85 0.58
CA ASP A 193 5.99 -12.81 -0.23
C ASP A 193 6.36 -12.30 -1.63
N GLU A 194 5.96 -11.10 -2.01
CA GLU A 194 6.22 -10.50 -3.33
C GLU A 194 7.71 -10.42 -3.66
N TYR A 195 8.56 -10.23 -2.65
CA TYR A 195 10.02 -10.25 -2.83
C TYR A 195 10.54 -11.59 -3.35
N LYS A 196 9.83 -12.70 -3.11
CA LYS A 196 10.21 -14.03 -3.60
C LYS A 196 10.00 -14.15 -5.11
N LEU A 197 8.88 -13.61 -5.63
CA LEU A 197 8.66 -13.51 -7.07
C LEU A 197 9.72 -12.62 -7.70
N MET A 198 9.97 -11.45 -7.13
CA MET A 198 10.99 -10.52 -7.60
C MET A 198 12.39 -11.17 -7.63
N GLY A 199 12.76 -11.89 -6.56
CA GLY A 199 14.04 -12.61 -6.48
C GLY A 199 14.15 -13.79 -7.46
N LEU A 200 13.01 -14.38 -7.87
CA LEU A 200 12.97 -15.47 -8.84
C LEU A 200 13.05 -14.97 -10.29
N ALA A 201 12.57 -13.76 -10.58
CA ALA A 201 12.47 -13.20 -11.92
C ALA A 201 13.80 -13.16 -12.71
N PRO A 202 14.97 -12.81 -12.14
CA PRO A 202 16.23 -12.78 -12.87
C PRO A 202 16.68 -14.15 -13.41
N TYR A 203 16.17 -15.23 -12.86
CA TYR A 203 16.54 -16.61 -13.26
C TYR A 203 15.67 -17.16 -14.42
N GLY A 204 14.69 -16.36 -14.92
CA GLY A 204 13.77 -16.77 -15.97
C GLY A 204 13.88 -15.93 -17.24
N LYS A 205 13.16 -16.37 -18.27
CA LYS A 205 12.94 -15.62 -19.52
C LYS A 205 11.48 -15.15 -19.56
N PRO A 206 11.18 -13.92 -19.98
CA PRO A 206 9.83 -13.37 -19.95
C PRO A 206 8.95 -13.87 -21.13
N ILE A 207 8.89 -15.17 -21.33
CA ILE A 207 8.20 -15.79 -22.47
C ILE A 207 6.67 -15.73 -22.39
N TYR A 208 6.11 -15.41 -21.22
CA TYR A 208 4.68 -15.25 -21.02
C TYR A 208 4.23 -13.77 -20.98
N PHE A 209 5.12 -12.84 -21.36
CA PHE A 209 4.89 -11.40 -21.28
C PHE A 209 3.63 -10.97 -22.05
N ASP A 210 3.55 -11.30 -23.35
CA ASP A 210 2.42 -10.94 -24.20
C ASP A 210 1.13 -11.62 -23.71
N LYS A 211 1.21 -12.91 -23.37
CA LYS A 211 0.05 -13.67 -22.85
C LYS A 211 -0.52 -13.04 -21.58
N ILE A 212 0.34 -12.49 -20.69
CA ILE A 212 -0.11 -11.79 -19.49
C ILE A 212 -0.77 -10.46 -19.86
N ILE A 213 -0.17 -9.66 -20.74
CA ILE A 213 -0.72 -8.36 -21.13
C ILE A 213 -2.07 -8.52 -21.82
N ASP A 214 -2.14 -9.39 -22.82
CA ASP A 214 -3.33 -9.55 -23.67
C ASP A 214 -4.53 -10.09 -22.91
N ASN A 215 -4.31 -10.83 -21.82
CA ASN A 215 -5.38 -11.43 -21.06
C ASN A 215 -5.70 -10.71 -19.75
N LEU A 216 -4.69 -10.27 -19.01
CA LEU A 216 -4.90 -9.75 -17.65
C LEU A 216 -5.13 -8.23 -17.62
N PHE A 217 -4.88 -7.54 -18.72
CA PHE A 217 -5.07 -6.10 -18.82
C PHE A 217 -6.03 -5.77 -19.98
N GLN A 218 -6.80 -4.71 -19.79
CA GLN A 218 -7.71 -4.15 -20.79
C GLN A 218 -7.17 -2.82 -21.32
N ASN A 219 -7.54 -2.48 -22.54
CA ASN A 219 -7.29 -1.15 -23.09
C ASN A 219 -7.95 -0.08 -22.21
N SER A 220 -7.19 0.93 -21.86
CA SER A 220 -7.64 1.99 -20.98
C SER A 220 -7.04 3.34 -21.36
N LYS A 221 -7.86 4.41 -21.28
CA LYS A 221 -7.36 5.80 -21.32
C LYS A 221 -6.58 6.19 -20.07
N ASN A 222 -6.73 5.43 -19.00
CA ASN A 222 -5.90 5.52 -17.79
C ASN A 222 -4.56 4.82 -17.98
N PHE A 223 -3.69 4.83 -16.99
CA PHE A 223 -2.38 4.19 -17.07
C PHE A 223 -2.50 2.68 -17.34
N PHE A 224 -3.48 2.02 -16.70
CA PHE A 224 -3.81 0.60 -16.87
C PHE A 224 -5.24 0.30 -16.38
N LYS A 225 -5.76 -0.85 -16.77
CA LYS A 225 -7.00 -1.43 -16.25
C LYS A 225 -6.86 -2.94 -16.19
N LEU A 226 -7.24 -3.57 -15.09
CA LEU A 226 -7.20 -5.02 -14.93
C LEU A 226 -8.43 -5.69 -15.54
N ASP A 227 -8.24 -6.86 -16.15
CA ASP A 227 -9.37 -7.73 -16.47
C ASP A 227 -9.76 -8.54 -15.21
N LEU A 228 -10.83 -8.10 -14.56
CA LEU A 228 -11.31 -8.67 -13.31
C LEU A 228 -11.75 -10.14 -13.40
N LYS A 229 -11.88 -10.70 -14.61
CA LYS A 229 -12.11 -12.13 -14.85
C LYS A 229 -11.01 -12.99 -14.21
N TYR A 230 -9.77 -12.50 -14.17
CA TYR A 230 -8.62 -13.23 -13.67
C TYR A 230 -8.33 -12.99 -12.19
N PHE A 231 -9.12 -12.14 -11.53
CA PHE A 231 -8.91 -11.72 -10.15
C PHE A 231 -10.16 -11.93 -9.29
N ASN A 232 -9.98 -12.12 -7.98
CA ASN A 232 -11.05 -12.27 -6.99
C ASN A 232 -11.09 -11.14 -5.96
N HIS A 233 -10.07 -10.29 -5.89
CA HIS A 233 -9.94 -9.27 -4.85
C HIS A 233 -11.14 -8.34 -4.74
N HIS A 234 -11.83 -8.06 -5.84
CA HIS A 234 -13.04 -7.23 -5.87
C HIS A 234 -14.31 -7.94 -5.36
N LYS A 235 -14.24 -9.26 -5.16
CA LYS A 235 -15.35 -10.11 -4.65
C LYS A 235 -15.16 -10.49 -3.20
N ILE A 236 -13.93 -10.40 -2.68
CA ILE A 236 -13.55 -10.89 -1.36
C ILE A 236 -13.53 -9.72 -0.38
N ASN A 237 -14.23 -9.86 0.74
CA ASN A 237 -14.08 -8.95 1.86
C ASN A 237 -12.73 -9.22 2.54
N PHE A 238 -11.71 -8.42 2.23
CA PHE A 238 -10.44 -8.48 2.93
C PHE A 238 -10.60 -7.90 4.33
N ASN A 239 -10.77 -8.76 5.33
CA ASN A 239 -10.40 -8.41 6.69
C ASN A 239 -8.88 -8.60 6.80
N TYR A 240 -8.13 -7.54 6.71
CA TYR A 240 -6.69 -7.52 6.97
C TYR A 240 -6.36 -7.68 8.47
N SER A 241 -7.12 -8.48 9.19
CA SER A 241 -6.71 -8.90 10.54
C SER A 241 -5.74 -10.06 10.40
N TYR A 242 -4.49 -9.73 10.14
CA TYR A 242 -3.40 -10.69 10.16
C TYR A 242 -3.03 -10.98 11.60
N SER A 243 -3.71 -11.89 12.23
CA SER A 243 -3.24 -12.52 13.45
C SER A 243 -2.59 -13.85 13.08
N ASN A 244 -1.30 -13.98 13.35
CA ASN A 244 -0.56 -15.23 13.38
C ASN A 244 -0.67 -16.10 12.11
N GLY A 245 -0.11 -15.64 11.00
CA GLY A 245 0.12 -16.48 9.81
C GLY A 245 -1.15 -16.99 9.11
N LYS A 246 -2.30 -16.33 9.28
CA LYS A 246 -3.53 -16.69 8.56
C LYS A 246 -3.32 -16.54 7.06
N LYS A 247 -3.56 -17.60 6.33
CA LYS A 247 -3.49 -17.66 4.87
C LYS A 247 -4.43 -16.63 4.27
N ILE A 248 -3.86 -15.74 3.46
CA ILE A 248 -4.64 -14.77 2.70
C ILE A 248 -5.50 -15.53 1.69
N PRO A 249 -6.79 -15.19 1.51
CA PRO A 249 -7.61 -15.78 0.46
C PRO A 249 -6.95 -15.59 -0.91
N ASN A 250 -7.13 -16.55 -1.81
CA ASN A 250 -6.60 -16.43 -3.16
C ASN A 250 -7.25 -15.24 -3.89
N ILE A 251 -6.45 -14.25 -4.21
CA ILE A 251 -6.90 -13.05 -4.94
C ILE A 251 -6.86 -13.23 -6.46
N TYR A 252 -6.30 -14.32 -6.97
CA TYR A 252 -6.43 -14.74 -8.36
C TYR A 252 -7.62 -15.70 -8.54
N SER A 253 -8.21 -15.69 -9.73
CA SER A 253 -9.39 -16.51 -10.05
C SER A 253 -9.02 -17.88 -10.64
N HIS A 254 -10.03 -18.75 -10.78
CA HIS A 254 -9.87 -20.02 -11.50
C HIS A 254 -9.54 -19.81 -12.99
N SER A 255 -9.99 -18.71 -13.58
CA SER A 255 -9.68 -18.36 -14.98
C SER A 255 -8.18 -18.20 -15.23
N LEU A 256 -7.42 -17.69 -14.25
CA LEU A 256 -5.97 -17.61 -14.34
C LEU A 256 -5.33 -19.01 -14.39
N LYS A 257 -5.82 -19.94 -13.56
CA LYS A 257 -5.35 -21.34 -13.60
C LYS A 257 -5.64 -22.02 -14.94
N LYS A 258 -6.81 -21.75 -15.53
CA LYS A 258 -7.16 -22.26 -16.87
C LYS A 258 -6.23 -21.70 -17.93
N LEU A 259 -5.93 -20.40 -17.87
CA LEU A 259 -5.07 -19.72 -18.85
C LEU A 259 -3.67 -20.35 -18.95
N PHE A 260 -3.10 -20.79 -17.82
CA PHE A 260 -1.75 -21.36 -17.74
C PHE A 260 -1.75 -22.87 -17.46
N ARG A 261 -2.85 -23.59 -17.74
CA ARG A 261 -3.01 -25.01 -17.39
C ARG A 261 -1.96 -25.91 -18.02
N ASN A 262 -1.63 -25.70 -19.29
CA ASN A 262 -0.70 -26.55 -20.02
C ASN A 262 0.75 -26.30 -19.57
N GLU A 263 1.09 -25.05 -19.33
CA GLU A 263 2.43 -24.63 -18.91
C GLU A 263 2.78 -25.13 -17.48
N ILE A 264 1.79 -25.13 -16.58
CA ILE A 264 1.95 -25.64 -15.22
C ILE A 264 2.22 -27.16 -15.23
N LYS A 265 1.58 -27.92 -16.12
CA LYS A 265 1.73 -29.37 -16.19
C LYS A 265 3.12 -29.82 -16.64
N ASN A 266 3.73 -29.06 -17.56
CA ASN A 266 4.92 -29.50 -18.27
C ASN A 266 6.24 -29.35 -17.51
N ASN A 267 6.41 -28.32 -16.65
CA ASN A 267 7.57 -28.21 -15.76
C ASN A 267 7.37 -27.12 -14.70
N SER A 268 7.21 -27.49 -13.47
CA SER A 268 6.87 -26.56 -12.41
C SER A 268 7.95 -25.52 -12.09
N PHE A 269 9.25 -25.86 -12.20
CA PHE A 269 10.35 -24.96 -11.82
C PHE A 269 10.71 -23.98 -12.94
N ILE A 270 10.84 -24.46 -14.18
CA ILE A 270 11.10 -23.60 -15.36
C ILE A 270 9.92 -22.66 -15.59
N PHE A 271 8.69 -23.19 -15.46
CA PHE A 271 7.49 -22.36 -15.51
C PHE A 271 7.56 -21.22 -14.50
N LYS A 272 7.85 -21.51 -13.22
CA LYS A 272 7.87 -20.51 -12.16
C LYS A 272 8.88 -19.38 -12.45
N LYS A 273 10.09 -19.70 -12.88
CA LYS A 273 11.11 -18.71 -13.23
C LYS A 273 10.66 -17.80 -14.39
N ASN A 274 10.21 -18.41 -15.47
CA ASN A 274 9.79 -17.69 -16.67
C ASN A 274 8.52 -16.86 -16.43
N PHE A 275 7.59 -17.37 -15.63
CA PHE A 275 6.41 -16.64 -15.22
C PHE A 275 6.78 -15.43 -14.35
N ALA A 276 7.67 -15.60 -13.36
CA ALA A 276 8.15 -14.52 -12.53
C ALA A 276 8.85 -13.42 -13.37
N ALA A 277 9.73 -13.80 -14.30
CA ALA A 277 10.37 -12.88 -15.23
C ALA A 277 9.35 -12.11 -16.09
N SER A 278 8.29 -12.80 -16.55
CA SER A 278 7.22 -12.18 -17.35
C SER A 278 6.40 -11.19 -16.53
N VAL A 279 6.01 -11.55 -15.31
CA VAL A 279 5.28 -10.67 -14.38
C VAL A 279 6.10 -9.43 -14.06
N GLN A 280 7.39 -9.59 -13.76
CA GLN A 280 8.30 -8.48 -13.48
C GLN A 280 8.38 -7.53 -14.68
N LYS A 281 8.57 -8.05 -15.88
CA LYS A 281 8.64 -7.25 -17.11
C LYS A 281 7.31 -6.51 -17.39
N VAL A 282 6.16 -7.14 -17.17
CA VAL A 282 4.84 -6.48 -17.30
C VAL A 282 4.71 -5.35 -16.29
N TYR A 283 5.10 -5.59 -15.04
CA TYR A 283 5.07 -4.57 -14.00
C TYR A 283 5.93 -3.36 -14.39
N GLU A 284 7.17 -3.58 -14.81
CA GLU A 284 8.09 -2.55 -15.28
C GLU A 284 7.54 -1.77 -16.48
N LEU A 285 6.91 -2.44 -17.45
CA LEU A 285 6.24 -1.78 -18.58
C LEU A 285 5.20 -0.76 -18.09
N TYR A 286 4.30 -1.17 -17.19
CA TYR A 286 3.25 -0.26 -16.70
C TYR A 286 3.82 0.84 -15.82
N PHE A 287 4.84 0.56 -15.03
CA PHE A 287 5.57 1.57 -14.28
C PHE A 287 6.19 2.62 -15.20
N HIS A 288 6.88 2.21 -16.25
CA HIS A 288 7.43 3.13 -17.25
C HIS A 288 6.35 3.91 -18.02
N LYS A 289 5.20 3.26 -18.34
CA LYS A 289 4.06 3.96 -18.93
C LYS A 289 3.52 5.06 -17.99
N ILE A 290 3.44 4.79 -16.69
CA ILE A 290 3.05 5.79 -15.69
C ILE A 290 4.05 6.95 -15.70
N LEU A 291 5.34 6.69 -15.63
CA LEU A 291 6.38 7.72 -15.63
C LEU A 291 6.36 8.58 -16.90
N LYS A 292 6.20 7.98 -18.08
CA LYS A 292 6.08 8.70 -19.36
C LYS A 292 4.85 9.61 -19.43
N ASN A 293 3.74 9.18 -18.82
CA ASN A 293 2.50 9.96 -18.82
C ASN A 293 2.49 11.07 -17.75
N ILE A 294 3.33 10.95 -16.74
CA ILE A 294 3.61 12.05 -15.84
C ILE A 294 4.58 12.95 -16.59
N ARG A 295 4.08 14.05 -17.17
CA ARG A 295 4.95 15.07 -17.78
C ARG A 295 5.88 15.63 -16.70
N ILE A 296 7.02 15.00 -16.54
CA ILE A 296 8.09 15.46 -15.63
C ILE A 296 8.72 16.62 -16.36
N ASN A 297 8.50 17.84 -15.88
CA ASN A 297 9.34 18.96 -16.28
C ASN A 297 10.79 18.59 -15.95
N GLU A 298 11.72 18.78 -16.87
CA GLU A 298 13.14 18.39 -16.74
C GLU A 298 13.80 18.91 -15.45
N ASN A 299 13.23 19.95 -14.82
CA ASN A 299 13.70 20.54 -13.56
C ASN A 299 13.06 19.96 -12.28
N LYS A 300 12.12 19.01 -12.37
CA LYS A 300 11.48 18.42 -11.20
C LYS A 300 12.05 17.04 -10.89
N LYS A 301 12.53 16.87 -9.66
CA LYS A 301 13.03 15.58 -9.17
C LYS A 301 11.84 14.65 -8.87
N LEU A 302 12.02 13.37 -9.11
CA LEU A 302 11.02 12.35 -8.77
C LEU A 302 11.24 11.87 -7.34
N SER A 303 10.23 12.03 -6.49
CA SER A 303 10.18 11.45 -5.15
C SER A 303 9.10 10.38 -5.12
N PHE A 304 9.48 9.14 -4.87
CA PHE A 304 8.49 8.07 -4.75
C PHE A 304 8.79 7.13 -3.59
N ARG A 305 7.73 6.58 -3.02
CA ARG A 305 7.77 5.52 -2.04
C ARG A 305 6.97 4.33 -2.54
N TRP A 306 7.55 3.18 -2.37
CA TRP A 306 7.00 1.90 -2.75
C TRP A 306 6.81 1.01 -1.54
N TRP A 307 5.66 0.37 -1.45
CA TRP A 307 5.36 -0.52 -0.34
C TRP A 307 5.37 -2.01 -0.70
N VAL A 308 5.35 -2.39 -1.94
CA VAL A 308 5.65 -3.76 -2.33
C VAL A 308 7.16 -3.87 -2.46
N GLY A 309 7.83 -4.72 -1.71
CA GLY A 309 9.29 -4.82 -1.53
C GLY A 309 10.18 -4.94 -2.76
N ILE A 310 9.92 -4.13 -3.76
CA ILE A 310 10.60 -4.08 -5.05
C ILE A 310 11.56 -2.90 -5.02
N LYS A 311 12.85 -3.19 -4.88
CA LYS A 311 13.91 -2.24 -5.20
C LYS A 311 13.98 -2.11 -6.72
N LEU A 312 13.49 -1.01 -7.27
CA LEU A 312 13.84 -0.61 -8.62
C LEU A 312 15.23 0.00 -8.58
N PHE A 313 16.17 -0.66 -9.23
CA PHE A 313 17.44 -0.04 -9.61
C PHE A 313 17.14 0.88 -10.80
N CYS A 314 16.90 2.16 -10.55
CA CYS A 314 17.06 3.18 -11.58
C CYS A 314 18.56 3.44 -11.73
N LYS A 315 19.16 2.98 -12.85
CA LYS A 315 20.39 3.53 -13.37
C LYS A 315 20.09 4.80 -14.12
#